data_ad371487e83312a6586375dfc3c079fb
#
_entry.id   ad371487e83312a6586375dfc3c079fb
#
_cell.length_a   1.000
_cell.length_b   1.000
_cell.length_c   1.000
_cell.angle_alpha   90.00
_cell.angle_beta   90.00
_cell.angle_gamma   90.00
#
_symmetry.space_group_name_H-M   'P 1'
#
loop_
_entity.id
_entity.type
_entity.pdbx_description
1 polymer ?
#
loop_
_entity_poly.entity_id
_entity_poly.type
_entity_poly.pdbx_seq_one_letter_code
_entity_poly.pdbx_strand_id
1 'polypeptide(L)'
;EMKNGILACGFMRKETADRSQYHFSNEYYSCFVLLRGSGEYIAEDGTSYPLQAGSLVQRLPGVPHSTRVDPDGKWLEFFISIGKPFFDSFCSLSVLNREPVLKAELLPGDLERYQKLLQSLKATPDSLLPLRIPEMEKEILRMYGYHAHRVNLQRDPIEAACDMLSQNLDEEISLEELARSLQIGYETF
;
A
#
# COMPACT_ATOMS: atom_id res chain seq x y z
N GLU A 1 11.10 22.77 -10.26
CA GLU A 1 11.24 22.46 -8.84
C GLU A 1 9.94 21.88 -8.31
N MET A 2 9.85 20.54 -8.26
CA MET A 2 8.69 19.87 -7.66
C MET A 2 8.92 19.77 -6.14
N LYS A 3 8.67 20.84 -5.40
CA LYS A 3 8.91 20.87 -3.95
C LYS A 3 7.81 20.18 -3.11
N ASN A 4 6.60 19.97 -3.62
CA ASN A 4 5.48 19.48 -2.82
C ASN A 4 4.62 18.38 -3.47
N GLY A 5 5.09 17.72 -4.53
CA GLY A 5 4.28 16.74 -5.21
C GLY A 5 5.11 15.83 -6.12
N ILE A 6 6.19 15.24 -5.57
CA ILE A 6 6.95 14.26 -6.35
C ILE A 6 6.03 13.10 -6.67
N LEU A 7 5.78 12.95 -7.95
CA LEU A 7 5.10 11.80 -8.50
C LEU A 7 6.14 10.89 -9.12
N ALA A 8 6.35 9.73 -8.51
CA ALA A 8 7.19 8.70 -9.10
C ALA A 8 6.62 7.34 -8.79
N CYS A 9 6.58 6.47 -9.76
CA CYS A 9 6.40 5.06 -9.56
C CYS A 9 7.17 4.27 -10.62
N GLY A 10 7.48 3.03 -10.32
CA GLY A 10 8.17 2.20 -11.29
C GLY A 10 8.61 0.86 -10.74
N PHE A 11 9.11 0.04 -11.64
CA PHE A 11 9.81 -1.19 -11.28
C PHE A 11 11.30 -0.92 -11.16
N MET A 12 11.91 -1.46 -10.13
CA MET A 12 13.37 -1.39 -9.94
C MET A 12 13.93 -2.79 -9.78
N ARG A 13 14.95 -3.09 -10.59
CA ARG A 13 15.78 -4.30 -10.46
C ARG A 13 17.12 -3.90 -9.85
N LYS A 14 17.59 -4.72 -8.93
CA LYS A 14 18.92 -4.59 -8.34
C LYS A 14 19.61 -5.92 -8.48
N GLU A 15 20.67 -5.94 -9.26
CA GLU A 15 21.32 -7.19 -9.66
C GLU A 15 22.51 -7.56 -8.76
N THR A 16 23.05 -6.56 -8.08
CA THR A 16 24.30 -6.69 -7.33
C THR A 16 24.21 -5.96 -5.98
N ALA A 17 25.07 -6.32 -5.03
CA ALA A 17 25.10 -5.73 -3.70
C ALA A 17 25.47 -4.24 -3.68
N ASP A 18 26.15 -3.72 -4.70
CA ASP A 18 26.47 -2.30 -4.89
C ASP A 18 25.22 -1.43 -5.13
N ARG A 19 24.08 -2.04 -5.41
CA ARG A 19 22.77 -1.38 -5.44
C ARG A 19 22.10 -1.22 -4.06
N SER A 20 22.76 -1.68 -3.01
CA SER A 20 22.36 -1.37 -1.64
C SER A 20 22.47 0.12 -1.36
N GLN A 21 21.59 0.61 -0.49
CA GLN A 21 21.57 2.01 -0.07
C GLN A 21 21.93 2.07 1.41
N TYR A 22 22.85 2.95 1.78
CA TYR A 22 23.30 3.10 3.16
C TYR A 22 23.06 4.54 3.62
N HIS A 23 22.50 4.71 4.83
CA HIS A 23 22.19 6.00 5.45
C HIS A 23 21.44 6.96 4.50
N PHE A 24 20.53 6.38 3.73
CA PHE A 24 19.72 7.14 2.78
C PHE A 24 18.52 7.78 3.47
N SER A 25 18.25 9.04 3.17
CA SER A 25 17.01 9.71 3.57
C SER A 25 16.47 10.56 2.42
N ASN A 26 15.18 10.81 2.42
CA ASN A 26 14.50 11.65 1.45
C ASN A 26 13.43 12.49 2.14
N GLU A 27 13.13 13.67 1.57
CA GLU A 27 12.15 14.61 2.11
C GLU A 27 10.70 14.27 1.73
N TYR A 28 10.49 13.20 1.00
CA TYR A 28 9.19 12.72 0.54
C TYR A 28 8.93 11.30 1.04
N TYR A 29 7.68 10.91 1.04
CA TYR A 29 7.30 9.53 1.33
C TYR A 29 7.54 8.64 0.12
N SER A 30 8.10 7.49 0.34
CA SER A 30 8.20 6.42 -0.65
C SER A 30 7.89 5.08 -0.01
N CYS A 31 7.19 4.23 -0.73
CA CYS A 31 7.05 2.84 -0.36
C CYS A 31 7.38 1.93 -1.55
N PHE A 32 7.77 0.72 -1.26
CA PHE A 32 7.89 -0.31 -2.29
C PHE A 32 7.42 -1.67 -1.76
N VAL A 33 6.88 -2.46 -2.65
CA VAL A 33 6.62 -3.87 -2.41
C VAL A 33 7.69 -4.71 -3.12
N LEU A 34 8.32 -5.62 -2.38
CA LEU A 34 9.28 -6.54 -2.95
C LEU A 34 8.53 -7.68 -3.65
N LEU A 35 8.65 -7.74 -4.97
CA LEU A 35 7.96 -8.73 -5.80
C LEU A 35 8.77 -10.03 -5.90
N ARG A 36 10.11 -9.92 -5.84
CA ARG A 36 11.03 -11.05 -5.92
C ARG A 36 12.39 -10.66 -5.34
N GLY A 37 13.11 -11.63 -4.82
CA GLY A 37 14.43 -11.46 -4.19
C GLY A 37 14.33 -11.34 -2.69
N SER A 38 15.45 -11.02 -2.05
CA SER A 38 15.60 -10.89 -0.60
C SER A 38 16.65 -9.87 -0.23
N GLY A 39 16.70 -9.52 1.04
CA GLY A 39 17.65 -8.58 1.60
C GLY A 39 17.24 -8.14 2.98
N GLU A 40 17.60 -6.92 3.35
CA GLU A 40 17.38 -6.40 4.69
C GLU A 40 17.13 -4.89 4.66
N TYR A 41 16.17 -4.44 5.44
CA TYR A 41 15.99 -3.03 5.78
C TYR A 41 16.57 -2.79 7.16
N ILE A 42 17.36 -1.74 7.32
CA ILE A 42 17.99 -1.37 8.59
C ILE A 42 17.49 0.03 8.94
N ALA A 43 16.75 0.15 10.04
CA ALA A 43 16.25 1.40 10.55
C ALA A 43 17.38 2.27 11.12
N GLU A 44 17.08 3.54 11.41
CA GLU A 44 18.05 4.50 11.95
C GLU A 44 18.65 4.05 13.29
N ASP A 45 17.85 3.38 14.13
CA ASP A 45 18.27 2.85 15.43
C ASP A 45 19.08 1.55 15.33
N GLY A 46 19.36 1.06 14.11
CA GLY A 46 20.07 -0.17 13.85
C GLY A 46 19.20 -1.44 13.85
N THR A 47 17.90 -1.31 14.10
CA THR A 47 16.97 -2.45 14.02
C THR A 47 16.92 -2.97 12.59
N SER A 48 17.12 -4.28 12.43
CA SER A 48 17.14 -4.93 11.14
C SER A 48 15.86 -5.73 10.90
N TYR A 49 15.32 -5.60 9.69
CA TYR A 49 14.13 -6.27 9.21
C TYR A 49 14.46 -7.08 7.96
N PRO A 50 14.33 -8.43 8.00
CA PRO A 50 14.54 -9.25 6.82
C PRO A 50 13.47 -8.96 5.77
N LEU A 51 13.89 -8.86 4.51
CA LEU A 51 13.03 -8.62 3.38
C LEU A 51 12.94 -9.84 2.47
N GLN A 52 11.72 -10.14 2.05
CA GLN A 52 11.42 -11.19 1.09
C GLN A 52 10.25 -10.77 0.18
N ALA A 53 9.93 -11.57 -0.83
CA ALA A 53 8.75 -11.31 -1.66
C ALA A 53 7.49 -11.14 -0.78
N GLY A 54 6.73 -10.07 -1.01
CA GLY A 54 5.61 -9.66 -0.18
C GLY A 54 5.97 -8.70 0.97
N SER A 55 7.24 -8.34 1.18
CA SER A 55 7.60 -7.25 2.10
C SER A 55 7.19 -5.91 1.49
N LEU A 56 6.42 -5.12 2.24
CA LEU A 56 6.13 -3.71 1.97
C LEU A 56 7.03 -2.86 2.85
N VAL A 57 7.88 -2.08 2.23
CA VAL A 57 8.84 -1.21 2.92
C VAL A 57 8.41 0.24 2.78
N GLN A 58 8.40 0.96 3.90
CA GLN A 58 8.17 2.40 3.95
C GLN A 58 9.48 3.14 4.15
N ARG A 59 9.70 4.16 3.33
CA ARG A 59 10.78 5.13 3.48
C ARG A 59 10.17 6.44 3.93
N LEU A 60 10.22 6.65 5.24
CA LEU A 60 9.58 7.80 5.88
C LEU A 60 10.34 9.09 5.58
N PRO A 61 9.62 10.21 5.35
CA PRO A 61 10.26 11.50 5.10
C PRO A 61 11.20 11.93 6.22
N GLY A 62 12.45 12.25 5.87
CA GLY A 62 13.47 12.72 6.81
C GLY A 62 14.08 11.65 7.70
N VAL A 63 13.67 10.38 7.58
CA VAL A 63 14.18 9.29 8.43
C VAL A 63 15.29 8.53 7.70
N PRO A 64 16.54 8.53 8.21
CA PRO A 64 17.63 7.75 7.67
C PRO A 64 17.38 6.25 7.76
N HIS A 65 17.76 5.54 6.73
CA HIS A 65 17.66 4.08 6.69
C HIS A 65 18.67 3.47 5.73
N SER A 66 18.87 2.16 5.81
CA SER A 66 19.66 1.42 4.85
C SER A 66 18.83 0.28 4.26
N THR A 67 19.09 -0.05 3.01
CA THR A 67 18.50 -1.22 2.35
C THR A 67 19.65 -2.06 1.79
N ARG A 68 19.87 -3.23 2.34
CA ARG A 68 20.85 -4.20 1.85
C ARG A 68 20.17 -5.20 0.93
N VAL A 69 20.71 -5.37 -0.25
CA VAL A 69 20.21 -6.27 -1.29
C VAL A 69 21.05 -7.52 -1.31
N ASP A 70 20.44 -8.69 -1.32
CA ASP A 70 21.16 -9.94 -1.52
C ASP A 70 21.70 -10.01 -2.96
N PRO A 71 22.98 -10.39 -3.17
CA PRO A 71 23.65 -10.30 -4.45
C PRO A 71 23.33 -11.49 -5.39
N ASP A 72 22.08 -11.95 -5.38
CA ASP A 72 21.60 -13.10 -6.16
C ASP A 72 20.93 -12.72 -7.49
N GLY A 73 20.90 -11.42 -7.80
CA GLY A 73 20.30 -10.87 -9.03
C GLY A 73 18.78 -10.98 -9.13
N LYS A 74 18.10 -11.39 -8.06
CA LYS A 74 16.66 -11.63 -8.11
C LYS A 74 15.81 -10.44 -7.68
N TRP A 75 16.40 -9.39 -7.10
CA TRP A 75 15.63 -8.27 -6.58
C TRP A 75 14.81 -7.60 -7.65
N LEU A 76 13.51 -7.55 -7.42
CA LEU A 76 12.53 -6.79 -8.19
C LEU A 76 11.54 -6.16 -7.22
N GLU A 77 11.45 -4.84 -7.24
CA GLU A 77 10.50 -4.07 -6.46
C GLU A 77 9.61 -3.22 -7.37
N PHE A 78 8.38 -2.95 -6.92
CA PHE A 78 7.56 -1.86 -7.45
C PHE A 78 7.45 -0.78 -6.38
N PHE A 79 7.79 0.46 -6.72
CA PHE A 79 7.79 1.58 -5.80
C PHE A 79 6.82 2.67 -6.21
N ILE A 80 6.31 3.40 -5.21
CA ILE A 80 5.54 4.64 -5.37
C ILE A 80 6.14 5.69 -4.43
N SER A 81 6.24 6.93 -4.92
CA SER A 81 6.69 8.09 -4.14
C SER A 81 5.69 9.23 -4.26
N ILE A 82 5.32 9.80 -3.13
CA ILE A 82 4.40 10.96 -3.04
C ILE A 82 4.99 12.02 -2.11
N GLY A 83 4.52 13.25 -2.25
CA GLY A 83 4.95 14.35 -1.40
C GLY A 83 4.61 14.12 0.08
N LYS A 84 5.47 14.61 0.97
CA LYS A 84 5.28 14.51 2.42
C LYS A 84 3.90 14.98 2.91
N PRO A 85 3.29 16.08 2.38
CA PRO A 85 1.96 16.50 2.83
C PRO A 85 0.86 15.45 2.67
N PHE A 86 0.90 14.64 1.61
CA PHE A 86 -0.04 13.53 1.41
C PHE A 86 0.16 12.43 2.43
N PHE A 87 1.41 12.06 2.68
CA PHE A 87 1.73 11.09 3.73
C PHE A 87 1.29 11.57 5.12
N ASP A 88 1.56 12.85 5.46
CA ASP A 88 1.15 13.43 6.74
C ASP A 88 -0.38 13.42 6.90
N SER A 89 -1.13 13.67 5.81
CA SER A 89 -2.59 13.55 5.78
C SER A 89 -3.06 12.14 6.13
N PHE A 90 -2.50 11.13 5.49
CA PHE A 90 -2.83 9.73 5.75
C PHE A 90 -2.50 9.31 7.19
N CYS A 91 -1.38 9.78 7.74
CA CYS A 91 -1.03 9.51 9.13
C CYS A 91 -1.99 10.21 10.11
N SER A 92 -2.39 11.45 9.84
CA SER A 92 -3.31 12.19 10.70
C SER A 92 -4.71 11.57 10.74
N LEU A 93 -5.12 10.90 9.66
CA LEU A 93 -6.36 10.15 9.57
C LEU A 93 -6.22 8.70 10.06
N SER A 94 -5.05 8.33 10.59
CA SER A 94 -4.73 6.95 11.02
C SER A 94 -4.88 5.89 9.92
N VAL A 95 -4.80 6.31 8.66
CA VAL A 95 -4.89 5.42 7.49
C VAL A 95 -3.57 4.70 7.25
N LEU A 96 -2.44 5.40 7.42
CA LEU A 96 -1.11 4.81 7.38
C LEU A 96 -0.45 4.91 8.75
N ASN A 97 0.38 3.92 9.07
CA ASN A 97 1.24 3.94 10.25
C ASN A 97 2.70 4.28 9.87
N ARG A 98 3.59 4.29 10.85
CA ARG A 98 5.01 4.57 10.66
C ARG A 98 5.90 3.33 10.79
N GLU A 99 5.32 2.14 10.71
CA GLU A 99 6.08 0.89 10.72
C GLU A 99 6.92 0.79 9.44
N PRO A 100 8.24 0.61 9.55
CA PRO A 100 9.11 0.69 8.36
C PRO A 100 8.93 -0.51 7.42
N VAL A 101 8.57 -1.68 7.95
CA VAL A 101 8.38 -2.89 7.16
C VAL A 101 7.09 -3.59 7.57
N LEU A 102 6.26 -3.83 6.59
CA LEU A 102 4.96 -4.49 6.71
C LEU A 102 4.90 -5.70 5.77
N LYS A 103 3.90 -6.53 5.94
CA LYS A 103 3.59 -7.60 5.00
C LYS A 103 2.49 -7.15 4.04
N ALA A 104 2.83 -7.03 2.76
CA ALA A 104 1.85 -6.87 1.71
C ALA A 104 1.29 -8.23 1.29
N GLU A 105 0.00 -8.27 1.01
CA GLU A 105 -0.61 -9.41 0.34
C GLU A 105 -0.55 -9.18 -1.16
N LEU A 106 0.29 -9.94 -1.86
CA LEU A 106 0.37 -9.90 -3.32
C LEU A 106 -0.79 -10.71 -3.90
N LEU A 107 -1.66 -10.05 -4.64
CA LEU A 107 -2.83 -10.66 -5.26
C LEU A 107 -2.63 -10.88 -6.77
N PRO A 108 -3.31 -11.87 -7.36
CA PRO A 108 -3.40 -11.96 -8.81
C PRO A 108 -3.89 -10.64 -9.42
N GLY A 109 -3.20 -10.15 -10.44
CA GLY A 109 -3.51 -8.88 -11.10
C GLY A 109 -2.76 -7.64 -10.56
N ASP A 110 -2.03 -7.74 -9.44
CA ASP A 110 -1.24 -6.61 -8.91
C ASP A 110 -0.20 -6.12 -9.92
N LEU A 111 0.52 -7.05 -10.53
CA LEU A 111 1.52 -6.72 -11.54
C LEU A 111 0.92 -5.95 -12.72
N GLU A 112 -0.25 -6.36 -13.20
CA GLU A 112 -0.96 -5.68 -14.28
C GLU A 112 -1.41 -4.27 -13.86
N ARG A 113 -1.89 -4.11 -12.63
CA ARG A 113 -2.24 -2.78 -12.09
C ARG A 113 -1.04 -1.86 -11.99
N TYR A 114 0.08 -2.35 -11.49
CA TYR A 114 1.33 -1.58 -11.42
C TYR A 114 1.80 -1.13 -12.81
N GLN A 115 1.71 -2.02 -13.79
CA GLN A 115 2.02 -1.68 -15.17
C GLN A 115 1.07 -0.62 -15.74
N LYS A 116 -0.25 -0.73 -15.49
CA LYS A 116 -1.25 0.25 -15.92
C LYS A 116 -1.01 1.61 -15.27
N LEU A 117 -0.72 1.66 -13.96
CA LEU A 117 -0.40 2.89 -13.26
C LEU A 117 0.83 3.57 -13.88
N LEU A 118 1.90 2.81 -14.11
CA LEU A 118 3.11 3.34 -14.74
C LEU A 118 2.86 3.85 -16.15
N GLN A 119 2.07 3.15 -16.96
CA GLN A 119 1.68 3.58 -18.30
C GLN A 119 0.84 4.85 -18.26
N SER A 120 -0.13 4.92 -17.34
CA SER A 120 -0.96 6.11 -17.14
C SER A 120 -0.11 7.34 -16.82
N LEU A 121 0.85 7.23 -15.89
CA LEU A 121 1.76 8.33 -15.57
C LEU A 121 2.62 8.75 -16.76
N LYS A 122 3.18 7.79 -17.51
CA LYS A 122 4.01 8.08 -18.69
C LYS A 122 3.23 8.76 -19.82
N ALA A 123 1.95 8.44 -19.96
CA ALA A 123 1.08 9.02 -20.98
C ALA A 123 0.50 10.39 -20.58
N THR A 124 0.64 10.80 -19.32
CA THR A 124 0.08 12.05 -18.80
C THR A 124 1.07 13.19 -19.01
N PRO A 125 0.67 14.30 -19.64
CA PRO A 125 1.49 15.52 -19.73
C PRO A 125 1.87 16.04 -18.34
N ASP A 126 3.06 16.62 -18.19
CA ASP A 126 3.59 17.09 -16.91
C ASP A 126 2.63 18.04 -16.16
N SER A 127 1.95 18.93 -16.88
CA SER A 127 0.97 19.87 -16.30
C SER A 127 -0.26 19.18 -15.71
N LEU A 128 -0.55 17.94 -16.09
CA LEU A 128 -1.70 17.15 -15.63
C LEU A 128 -1.32 16.04 -14.65
N LEU A 129 -0.03 15.84 -14.38
CA LEU A 129 0.44 14.83 -13.43
C LEU A 129 -0.22 14.96 -12.04
N PRO A 130 -0.48 16.16 -11.48
CA PRO A 130 -1.18 16.28 -10.20
C PRO A 130 -2.54 15.57 -10.16
N LEU A 131 -3.23 15.43 -11.30
CA LEU A 131 -4.50 14.71 -11.37
C LEU A 131 -4.36 13.19 -11.21
N ARG A 132 -3.13 12.66 -11.25
CA ARG A 132 -2.82 11.24 -11.02
C ARG A 132 -2.50 10.90 -9.57
N ILE A 133 -2.36 11.90 -8.70
CA ILE A 133 -2.09 11.68 -7.26
C ILE A 133 -3.11 10.72 -6.63
N PRO A 134 -4.43 10.88 -6.82
CA PRO A 134 -5.41 9.97 -6.23
C PRO A 134 -5.25 8.50 -6.68
N GLU A 135 -4.77 8.26 -7.90
CA GLU A 135 -4.49 6.90 -8.38
C GLU A 135 -3.31 6.28 -7.61
N MET A 136 -2.26 7.07 -7.37
CA MET A 136 -1.10 6.64 -6.60
C MET A 136 -1.44 6.40 -5.12
N GLU A 137 -2.20 7.31 -4.53
CA GLU A 137 -2.70 7.18 -3.15
C GLU A 137 -3.53 5.91 -2.98
N LYS A 138 -4.47 5.67 -3.89
CA LYS A 138 -5.28 4.45 -3.91
C LYS A 138 -4.41 3.19 -4.00
N GLU A 139 -3.34 3.21 -4.79
CA GLU A 139 -2.47 2.05 -4.92
C GLU A 139 -1.60 1.83 -3.67
N ILE A 140 -1.14 2.90 -3.01
CA ILE A 140 -0.48 2.81 -1.70
C ILE A 140 -1.40 2.14 -0.69
N LEU A 141 -2.65 2.58 -0.59
CA LEU A 141 -3.64 1.99 0.32
C LEU A 141 -3.86 0.50 0.03
N ARG A 142 -3.90 0.10 -1.24
CA ARG A 142 -3.99 -1.31 -1.62
C ARG A 142 -2.77 -2.11 -1.17
N MET A 143 -1.56 -1.59 -1.32
CA MET A 143 -0.35 -2.23 -0.82
C MET A 143 -0.41 -2.46 0.70
N TYR A 144 -1.06 -1.57 1.43
CA TYR A 144 -1.33 -1.69 2.87
C TYR A 144 -2.42 -2.71 3.20
N GLY A 145 -3.09 -3.29 2.22
CA GLY A 145 -4.15 -4.26 2.39
C GLY A 145 -5.55 -3.68 2.49
N TYR A 146 -5.74 -2.40 2.16
CA TYR A 146 -7.06 -1.82 1.95
C TYR A 146 -7.63 -2.29 0.60
N HIS A 147 -7.87 -3.59 0.48
CA HIS A 147 -8.56 -4.17 -0.67
C HIS A 147 -10.06 -4.17 -0.41
N ALA A 148 -10.85 -4.06 -1.47
CA ALA A 148 -12.30 -4.15 -1.39
C ALA A 148 -12.82 -5.44 -0.71
N HIS A 149 -11.98 -6.49 -0.63
CA HIS A 149 -12.27 -7.72 0.09
C HIS A 149 -11.82 -7.75 1.55
N ARG A 150 -10.94 -6.84 2.01
CA ARG A 150 -10.60 -6.73 3.45
C ARG A 150 -11.55 -5.83 4.23
N VAL A 151 -12.44 -5.11 3.57
CA VAL A 151 -13.61 -4.52 4.22
C VAL A 151 -14.50 -5.60 4.88
N ASN A 152 -14.28 -6.88 4.57
CA ASN A 152 -14.91 -8.00 5.25
C ASN A 152 -14.24 -8.45 6.57
N LEU A 153 -13.17 -7.80 7.03
CA LEU A 153 -12.49 -8.23 8.27
C LEU A 153 -12.89 -7.42 9.50
N GLN A 154 -13.94 -6.67 9.44
CA GLN A 154 -14.78 -6.10 10.49
C GLN A 154 -15.66 -5.01 9.86
N ARG A 155 -16.44 -5.34 8.84
CA ARG A 155 -17.65 -4.56 8.66
C ARG A 155 -18.38 -4.63 9.98
N ASP A 156 -18.63 -3.47 10.55
CA ASP A 156 -19.63 -3.37 11.61
C ASP A 156 -20.84 -4.19 11.12
N PRO A 157 -21.28 -5.21 11.87
CA PRO A 157 -22.42 -6.02 11.46
C PRO A 157 -23.62 -5.16 11.06
N ILE A 158 -23.75 -3.96 11.63
CA ILE A 158 -24.79 -2.99 11.33
C ILE A 158 -24.60 -2.41 9.90
N GLU A 159 -23.37 -2.03 9.50
CA GLU A 159 -23.12 -1.56 8.13
C GLU A 159 -23.40 -2.65 7.09
N ALA A 160 -22.98 -3.87 7.37
CA ALA A 160 -23.24 -5.01 6.48
C ALA A 160 -24.74 -5.31 6.37
N ALA A 161 -25.50 -5.19 7.47
CA ALA A 161 -26.95 -5.30 7.49
C ALA A 161 -27.62 -4.21 6.66
N CYS A 162 -27.20 -2.96 6.82
CA CYS A 162 -27.74 -1.83 6.05
C CYS A 162 -27.51 -2.00 4.55
N ASP A 163 -26.34 -2.48 4.14
CA ASP A 163 -26.05 -2.74 2.74
C ASP A 163 -26.92 -3.86 2.16
N MET A 164 -27.11 -4.98 2.91
CA MET A 164 -28.00 -6.07 2.48
C MET A 164 -29.45 -5.62 2.35
N LEU A 165 -29.95 -4.86 3.31
CA LEU A 165 -31.30 -4.30 3.24
C LEU A 165 -31.46 -3.31 2.08
N SER A 166 -30.44 -2.49 1.82
CA SER A 166 -30.47 -1.52 0.72
C SER A 166 -30.41 -2.16 -0.67
N GLN A 167 -29.81 -3.34 -0.79
CA GLN A 167 -29.73 -4.08 -2.04
C GLN A 167 -30.97 -4.94 -2.34
N ASN A 168 -31.78 -5.23 -1.32
CA ASN A 168 -32.94 -6.09 -1.40
C ASN A 168 -34.22 -5.37 -0.93
N LEU A 169 -34.39 -4.11 -1.36
CA LEU A 169 -35.54 -3.29 -0.96
C LEU A 169 -36.90 -3.85 -1.33
N ASP A 170 -36.95 -4.76 -2.31
CA ASP A 170 -38.17 -5.39 -2.81
C ASP A 170 -38.46 -6.75 -2.15
N GLU A 171 -37.61 -7.23 -1.24
CA GLU A 171 -37.75 -8.51 -0.55
C GLU A 171 -37.94 -8.33 0.95
N GLU A 172 -38.88 -9.07 1.55
CA GLU A 172 -39.01 -9.15 3.00
C GLU A 172 -37.89 -10.04 3.57
N ILE A 173 -36.82 -9.41 4.08
CA ILE A 173 -35.74 -10.12 4.78
C ILE A 173 -36.06 -10.11 6.27
N SER A 174 -36.14 -11.28 6.89
CA SER A 174 -36.32 -11.38 8.35
C SER A 174 -35.02 -11.04 9.08
N LEU A 175 -35.10 -10.47 10.27
CA LEU A 175 -33.93 -10.20 11.12
C LEU A 175 -33.14 -11.48 11.45
N GLU A 176 -33.79 -12.62 11.51
CA GLU A 176 -33.16 -13.93 11.75
C GLU A 176 -32.30 -14.36 10.54
N GLU A 177 -32.80 -14.15 9.31
CA GLU A 177 -32.05 -14.41 8.09
C GLU A 177 -30.85 -13.48 7.95
N LEU A 178 -31.05 -12.21 8.30
CA LEU A 178 -29.99 -11.20 8.30
C LEU A 178 -28.89 -11.56 9.29
N ALA A 179 -29.24 -11.88 10.55
CA ALA A 179 -28.30 -12.30 11.60
C ALA A 179 -27.52 -13.57 11.18
N ARG A 180 -28.20 -14.52 10.56
CA ARG A 180 -27.58 -15.77 10.06
C ARG A 180 -26.60 -15.50 8.93
N SER A 181 -26.93 -14.62 7.99
CA SER A 181 -26.05 -14.26 6.87
C SER A 181 -24.80 -13.53 7.32
N LEU A 182 -24.89 -12.76 8.41
CA LEU A 182 -23.80 -12.01 9.03
C LEU A 182 -22.99 -12.84 10.05
N GLN A 183 -23.40 -14.10 10.30
CA GLN A 183 -22.78 -15.02 11.27
C GLN A 183 -22.74 -14.44 12.71
N ILE A 184 -23.73 -13.67 13.08
CA ILE A 184 -23.91 -13.12 14.43
C ILE A 184 -25.12 -13.74 15.14
N GLY A 185 -25.05 -13.78 16.46
CA GLY A 185 -26.21 -14.25 17.25
C GLY A 185 -27.37 -13.26 17.14
N TYR A 186 -28.58 -13.78 16.95
CA TYR A 186 -29.80 -12.96 16.87
C TYR A 186 -29.97 -12.01 18.08
N GLU A 187 -29.51 -12.43 19.26
CA GLU A 187 -29.55 -11.61 20.47
C GLU A 187 -28.50 -10.50 20.51
N THR A 188 -27.57 -10.48 19.53
CA THR A 188 -26.49 -9.49 19.44
C THR A 188 -26.82 -8.40 18.41
N PHE A 189 -27.90 -8.57 17.65
CA PHE A 189 -28.40 -7.67 16.63
C PHE A 189 -29.44 -6.71 17.24
#